data_7139ee3529346fbd93b045d74a28b18b
#
_entry.id   7139ee3529346fbd93b045d74a28b18b
#
_cell.length_a   1.000
_cell.length_b   1.000
_cell.length_c   1.000
_cell.angle_alpha   90.00
_cell.angle_beta   90.00
_cell.angle_gamma   90.00
#
_symmetry.space_group_name_H-M   'P 1'
#
loop_
_entity.id
_entity.type
_entity.pdbx_description
1 polymer ?
#
loop_
_entity_poly.entity_id
_entity_poly.type
_entity_poly.pdbx_seq_one_letter_code
_entity_poly.pdbx_strand_id
1 'polypeptide(L)'
;NIPYIQFNGIVIDRIGMEESVLYVDMRHELENPYGMAHGGLLFTLVDTAGGVTARADGRKYVTMDASIHYLQSARKGRITATSRTVRRGRTVTVVDVNVTDEEERLLARGTVTMFCLDAEESNVKS
;
A
#
# COMPACT_ATOMS: atom_id res chain seq x y z
N ASN A 1 -10.44 2.20 9.78
CA ASN A 1 -9.57 1.82 10.79
C ASN A 1 -9.35 0.37 10.97
N ILE A 2 -8.33 -0.14 10.34
CA ILE A 2 -7.92 -1.51 10.45
C ILE A 2 -7.00 -1.62 11.65
N PRO A 3 -7.29 -2.51 12.63
CA PRO A 3 -6.46 -2.59 13.83
C PRO A 3 -4.98 -2.80 13.53
N TYR A 4 -4.67 -3.56 12.50
CA TYR A 4 -3.28 -3.81 12.14
C TYR A 4 -2.58 -2.50 11.74
N ILE A 5 -3.28 -1.65 10.99
CA ILE A 5 -2.73 -0.37 10.59
C ILE A 5 -2.46 0.50 11.82
N GLN A 6 -3.41 0.54 12.75
CA GLN A 6 -3.24 1.31 13.97
C GLN A 6 -2.07 0.79 14.79
N PHE A 7 -1.95 -0.54 14.87
CA PHE A 7 -0.88 -1.15 15.64
C PHE A 7 0.49 -0.75 15.11
N ASN A 8 0.62 -0.68 13.79
CA ASN A 8 1.90 -0.35 13.17
C ASN A 8 2.13 1.15 13.03
N GLY A 9 1.17 1.95 13.43
CA GLY A 9 1.31 3.40 13.36
C GLY A 9 1.21 3.97 11.98
N ILE A 10 0.67 3.20 11.03
CA ILE A 10 0.49 3.68 9.67
C ILE A 10 -0.66 4.68 9.65
N VAL A 11 -0.42 5.84 9.06
CA VAL A 11 -1.41 6.89 8.94
C VAL A 11 -1.83 7.00 7.50
N ILE A 12 -3.13 6.96 7.25
CA ILE A 12 -3.65 7.16 5.90
C ILE A 12 -3.89 8.64 5.74
N ASP A 13 -3.04 9.28 4.92
CA ASP A 13 -3.09 10.72 4.73
C ASP A 13 -4.14 11.12 3.71
N ARG A 14 -4.25 10.34 2.63
CA ARG A 14 -5.18 10.64 1.56
C ARG A 14 -5.54 9.35 0.83
N ILE A 15 -6.83 9.19 0.54
CA ILE A 15 -7.32 8.04 -0.25
C ILE A 15 -8.02 8.57 -1.49
N GLY A 16 -7.68 8.01 -2.64
CA GLY A 16 -8.34 8.35 -3.88
C GLY A 16 -8.32 7.17 -4.83
N MET A 17 -9.17 7.25 -5.85
CA MET A 17 -9.26 6.17 -6.84
C MET A 17 -8.01 6.11 -7.72
N GLU A 18 -7.36 7.25 -7.93
CA GLU A 18 -6.17 7.31 -8.75
C GLU A 18 -4.89 7.27 -7.93
N GLU A 19 -4.91 7.83 -6.73
CA GLU A 19 -3.71 7.96 -5.92
C GLU A 19 -4.09 8.01 -4.45
N SER A 20 -3.30 7.34 -3.62
CA SER A 20 -3.44 7.43 -2.17
C SER A 20 -2.07 7.64 -1.57
N VAL A 21 -2.04 8.24 -0.38
CA VAL A 21 -0.80 8.52 0.33
C VAL A 21 -0.95 8.05 1.76
N LEU A 22 0.00 7.20 2.17
CA LEU A 22 0.07 6.69 3.54
C LEU A 22 1.47 6.96 4.04
N TYR A 23 1.63 7.05 5.37
CA TYR A 23 2.97 7.19 5.91
C TYR A 23 3.06 6.56 7.29
N VAL A 24 4.28 6.36 7.73
CA VAL A 24 4.57 5.91 9.08
C VAL A 24 5.83 6.62 9.53
N ASP A 25 5.83 7.04 10.80
CA ASP A 25 7.03 7.63 11.38
C ASP A 25 7.79 6.51 12.09
N MET A 26 9.08 6.39 11.79
CA MET A 26 9.90 5.31 12.33
C MET A 26 9.91 5.33 13.84
N ARG A 27 9.65 4.17 14.43
CA ARG A 27 9.71 3.97 15.86
C ARG A 27 10.61 2.76 16.11
N HIS A 28 11.08 2.67 17.34
CA HIS A 28 11.98 1.59 17.71
C HIS A 28 11.42 0.21 17.38
N GLU A 29 10.14 -0.02 17.68
CA GLU A 29 9.57 -1.35 17.45
C GLU A 29 9.34 -1.68 15.98
N LEU A 30 9.52 -0.71 15.09
CA LEU A 30 9.38 -0.94 13.65
C LEU A 30 10.73 -1.18 12.97
N GLU A 31 11.83 -1.07 13.73
CA GLU A 31 13.16 -1.23 13.18
C GLU A 31 13.64 -2.67 13.30
N ASN A 32 14.49 -3.07 12.36
CA ASN A 32 15.14 -4.36 12.51
C ASN A 32 16.32 -4.20 13.49
N PRO A 33 17.04 -5.28 13.83
CA PRO A 33 18.12 -5.20 14.83
C PRO A 33 19.22 -4.22 14.50
N TYR A 34 19.28 -3.73 13.28
CA TYR A 34 20.33 -2.80 12.84
C TYR A 34 19.83 -1.37 12.76
N GLY A 35 18.62 -1.10 13.24
CA GLY A 35 18.07 0.26 13.23
C GLY A 35 17.54 0.70 11.87
N MET A 36 17.19 -0.25 11.02
CA MET A 36 16.67 0.04 9.70
C MET A 36 15.22 -0.42 9.60
N ALA A 37 14.47 0.14 8.66
CA ALA A 37 13.08 -0.24 8.48
C ALA A 37 12.97 -1.72 8.15
N HIS A 38 12.06 -2.40 8.83
CA HIS A 38 11.85 -3.81 8.61
C HIS A 38 11.20 -4.03 7.24
N GLY A 39 11.68 -5.07 6.52
CA GLY A 39 11.13 -5.38 5.20
C GLY A 39 9.63 -5.67 5.25
N GLY A 40 9.17 -6.30 6.32
CA GLY A 40 7.74 -6.55 6.49
C GLY A 40 6.94 -5.28 6.61
N LEU A 41 7.50 -4.23 7.21
CA LEU A 41 6.83 -2.95 7.29
C LEU A 41 6.66 -2.35 5.90
N LEU A 42 7.72 -2.40 5.08
CA LEU A 42 7.65 -1.87 3.72
C LEU A 42 6.62 -2.63 2.89
N PHE A 43 6.58 -3.95 3.03
CA PHE A 43 5.58 -4.76 2.33
C PHE A 43 4.18 -4.39 2.79
N THR A 44 3.99 -4.20 4.09
CA THR A 44 2.69 -3.82 4.63
C THR A 44 2.23 -2.47 4.06
N LEU A 45 3.16 -1.52 3.94
CA LEU A 45 2.85 -0.23 3.35
C LEU A 45 2.40 -0.38 1.90
N VAL A 46 3.11 -1.19 1.13
CA VAL A 46 2.77 -1.41 -0.28
C VAL A 46 1.39 -2.06 -0.39
N ASP A 47 1.17 -3.14 0.36
CA ASP A 47 -0.08 -3.88 0.29
C ASP A 47 -1.26 -3.02 0.74
N THR A 48 -1.07 -2.28 1.84
CA THR A 48 -2.13 -1.42 2.37
C THR A 48 -2.46 -0.30 1.39
N ALA A 49 -1.43 0.34 0.84
CA ALA A 49 -1.65 1.44 -0.12
C ALA A 49 -2.39 0.95 -1.36
N GLY A 50 -1.99 -0.21 -1.87
CA GLY A 50 -2.68 -0.79 -3.02
C GLY A 50 -4.14 -1.11 -2.71
N GLY A 51 -4.37 -1.69 -1.53
CA GLY A 51 -5.72 -2.08 -1.13
C GLY A 51 -6.66 -0.90 -0.95
N VAL A 52 -6.22 0.16 -0.24
CA VAL A 52 -7.11 1.30 -0.01
C VAL A 52 -7.39 2.02 -1.32
N THR A 53 -6.42 2.06 -2.23
CA THR A 53 -6.63 2.71 -3.53
C THR A 53 -7.65 1.93 -4.36
N ALA A 54 -7.53 0.61 -4.39
CA ALA A 54 -8.49 -0.21 -5.12
C ALA A 54 -9.90 -0.02 -4.54
N ARG A 55 -10.00 -0.08 -3.22
CA ARG A 55 -11.30 0.00 -2.54
C ARG A 55 -11.92 1.39 -2.57
N ALA A 56 -11.20 2.38 -3.03
CA ALA A 56 -11.70 3.76 -3.06
C ALA A 56 -12.90 3.93 -3.99
N ASP A 57 -13.14 2.96 -4.87
CA ASP A 57 -14.30 3.01 -5.76
C ASP A 57 -15.56 2.40 -5.11
N GLY A 58 -15.46 1.98 -3.86
CA GLY A 58 -16.61 1.46 -3.11
C GLY A 58 -16.86 -0.01 -3.29
N ARG A 59 -16.09 -0.70 -4.13
CA ARG A 59 -16.25 -2.13 -4.34
C ARG A 59 -15.39 -2.91 -3.36
N LYS A 60 -15.68 -4.20 -3.24
CA LYS A 60 -14.95 -5.10 -2.35
C LYS A 60 -13.85 -5.82 -3.11
N TYR A 61 -12.67 -5.86 -2.53
CA TYR A 61 -11.50 -6.45 -3.17
C TYR A 61 -10.73 -7.34 -2.22
N VAL A 62 -10.04 -8.31 -2.79
CA VAL A 62 -9.02 -9.07 -2.08
C VAL A 62 -7.73 -8.98 -2.88
N THR A 63 -6.60 -9.10 -2.19
CA THR A 63 -5.31 -9.10 -2.87
C THR A 63 -5.12 -10.42 -3.60
N MET A 64 -4.92 -10.33 -4.91
CA MET A 64 -4.65 -11.50 -5.73
C MET A 64 -3.16 -11.75 -5.84
N ASP A 65 -2.39 -10.70 -5.91
CA ASP A 65 -0.95 -10.80 -6.06
C ASP A 65 -0.31 -9.49 -5.60
N ALA A 66 0.85 -9.59 -4.99
CA ALA A 66 1.62 -8.41 -4.60
C ALA A 66 3.09 -8.74 -4.76
N SER A 67 3.81 -7.87 -5.46
CA SER A 67 5.24 -8.02 -5.61
C SER A 67 5.91 -6.74 -5.15
N ILE A 68 7.11 -6.87 -4.61
CA ILE A 68 7.83 -5.71 -4.09
C ILE A 68 9.32 -5.88 -4.35
N HIS A 69 9.96 -4.78 -4.69
CA HIS A 69 11.41 -4.72 -4.82
C HIS A 69 11.94 -3.81 -3.73
N TYR A 70 12.82 -4.35 -2.90
CA TYR A 70 13.46 -3.58 -1.83
C TYR A 70 14.75 -3.01 -2.38
N LEU A 71 14.86 -1.69 -2.36
CA LEU A 71 15.97 -1.00 -3.01
C LEU A 71 16.97 -0.40 -2.04
N GLN A 72 16.47 0.16 -0.95
CA GLN A 72 17.32 0.80 0.06
C GLN A 72 16.65 0.68 1.42
N SER A 73 17.42 0.92 2.46
CA SER A 73 16.91 0.89 3.82
C SER A 73 16.77 2.32 4.35
N ALA A 74 15.78 2.51 5.21
CA ALA A 74 15.60 3.77 5.91
C ALA A 74 15.89 3.52 7.38
N ARG A 75 16.51 4.50 8.05
CA ARG A 75 16.87 4.35 9.45
C ARG A 75 15.99 5.14 10.38
N LYS A 76 15.48 6.26 9.94
CA LYS A 76 14.65 7.12 10.78
C LYS A 76 13.83 8.04 9.90
N GLY A 77 12.90 8.73 10.54
CA GLY A 77 12.10 9.70 9.85
C GLY A 77 10.83 9.10 9.26
N ARG A 78 10.17 9.90 8.46
CA ARG A 78 8.88 9.48 7.88
C ARG A 78 9.12 8.67 6.61
N ILE A 79 8.39 7.56 6.52
CA ILE A 79 8.39 6.72 5.34
C ILE A 79 7.01 6.84 4.72
N THR A 80 6.97 7.19 3.44
CA THR A 80 5.71 7.48 2.76
C THR A 80 5.49 6.50 1.63
N ALA A 81 4.28 5.96 1.55
CA ALA A 81 3.87 5.11 0.44
C ALA A 81 2.88 5.90 -0.41
N THR A 82 3.19 6.04 -1.69
CA THR A 82 2.32 6.73 -2.63
C THR A 82 1.88 5.72 -3.68
N SER A 83 0.59 5.53 -3.79
CA SER A 83 0.04 4.60 -4.76
C SER A 83 -0.41 5.35 -6.00
N ARG A 84 -0.47 4.61 -7.10
CA ARG A 84 -1.01 5.13 -8.35
C ARG A 84 -1.68 3.99 -9.08
N THR A 85 -2.95 4.18 -9.44
CA THR A 85 -3.69 3.15 -10.18
C THR A 85 -3.14 3.06 -11.59
N VAL A 86 -2.70 1.86 -11.96
CA VAL A 86 -2.24 1.58 -13.31
C VAL A 86 -3.44 1.32 -14.21
N ARG A 87 -4.34 0.49 -13.73
CA ARG A 87 -5.54 0.16 -14.49
C ARG A 87 -6.63 -0.27 -13.53
N ARG A 88 -7.78 0.33 -13.66
CA ARG A 88 -8.95 -0.05 -12.87
C ARG A 88 -9.92 -0.80 -13.77
N GLY A 89 -9.97 -2.10 -13.62
CA GLY A 89 -10.82 -2.94 -14.44
C GLY A 89 -12.08 -3.36 -13.71
N ARG A 90 -12.91 -4.13 -14.40
CA ARG A 90 -14.14 -4.63 -13.80
C ARG A 90 -13.85 -5.70 -12.76
N THR A 91 -12.95 -6.61 -13.07
CA THR A 91 -12.61 -7.70 -12.14
C THR A 91 -11.25 -7.51 -11.49
N VAL A 92 -10.32 -6.83 -12.15
CA VAL A 92 -8.95 -6.71 -11.66
C VAL A 92 -8.54 -5.25 -11.70
N THR A 93 -7.96 -4.79 -10.61
CA THR A 93 -7.38 -3.44 -10.53
C THR A 93 -5.92 -3.58 -10.13
N VAL A 94 -5.06 -2.90 -10.86
CA VAL A 94 -3.62 -2.95 -10.63
C VAL A 94 -3.15 -1.60 -10.13
N VAL A 95 -2.41 -1.61 -9.02
CA VAL A 95 -1.95 -0.39 -8.37
C VAL A 95 -0.44 -0.47 -8.15
N ASP A 96 0.28 0.53 -8.61
CA ASP A 96 1.71 0.66 -8.31
C ASP A 96 1.87 1.47 -7.05
N VAL A 97 2.91 1.13 -6.25
CA VAL A 97 3.19 1.85 -5.02
C VAL A 97 4.67 2.12 -4.93
N ASN A 98 5.03 3.36 -4.64
CA ASN A 98 6.41 3.75 -4.35
C ASN A 98 6.51 4.08 -2.87
N VAL A 99 7.58 3.61 -2.23
CA VAL A 99 7.84 3.91 -0.83
C VAL A 99 9.12 4.73 -0.76
N THR A 100 9.02 5.91 -0.17
CA THR A 100 10.13 6.86 -0.14
C THR A 100 10.40 7.32 1.29
N ASP A 101 11.61 7.84 1.52
CA ASP A 101 11.96 8.44 2.82
C ASP A 101 11.77 9.95 2.75
N GLU A 102 12.20 10.65 3.80
CA GLU A 102 12.02 12.10 3.88
C GLU A 102 12.82 12.87 2.84
N GLU A 103 13.85 12.25 2.30
CA GLU A 103 14.67 12.87 1.25
C GLU A 103 14.21 12.43 -0.13
N GLU A 104 13.06 11.78 -0.18
CA GLU A 104 12.46 11.29 -1.42
C GLU A 104 13.30 10.23 -2.12
N ARG A 105 14.14 9.53 -1.36
CA ARG A 105 14.86 8.39 -1.93
C ARG A 105 13.91 7.21 -2.00
N LEU A 106 13.95 6.48 -3.10
CA LEU A 106 13.06 5.34 -3.30
C LEU A 106 13.59 4.15 -2.52
N LEU A 107 12.83 3.72 -1.52
CA LEU A 107 13.22 2.60 -0.65
C LEU A 107 12.71 1.28 -1.18
N ALA A 108 11.53 1.30 -1.77
CA ALA A 108 10.91 0.10 -2.31
C ALA A 108 9.85 0.51 -3.32
N ARG A 109 9.54 -0.40 -4.22
CA ARG A 109 8.42 -0.20 -5.13
C ARG A 109 7.73 -1.53 -5.31
N GLY A 110 6.42 -1.47 -5.52
CA GLY A 110 5.67 -2.69 -5.66
C GLY A 110 4.48 -2.51 -6.56
N THR A 111 3.90 -3.63 -6.93
CA THR A 111 2.68 -3.67 -7.70
C THR A 111 1.72 -4.59 -6.99
N VAL A 112 0.51 -4.11 -6.74
CA VAL A 112 -0.52 -4.87 -6.06
C VAL A 112 -1.65 -5.11 -7.06
N THR A 113 -2.02 -6.37 -7.22
CA THR A 113 -3.12 -6.74 -8.10
C THR A 113 -4.29 -7.15 -7.21
N MET A 114 -5.40 -6.47 -7.37
CA MET A 114 -6.58 -6.66 -6.53
C MET A 114 -7.70 -7.27 -7.36
N PHE A 115 -8.36 -8.26 -6.78
CA PHE A 115 -9.48 -8.92 -7.43
C PHE A 115 -10.79 -8.39 -6.83
N CYS A 116 -11.69 -7.95 -7.71
CA CYS A 116 -12.96 -7.36 -7.28
C CYS A 116 -13.98 -8.46 -7.04
N LEU A 117 -14.43 -8.56 -5.80
CA LEU A 117 -15.41 -9.58 -5.43
C LEU A 117 -16.82 -9.26 -5.92
N ASP A 118 -17.06 -7.98 -6.23
CA ASP A 118 -18.39 -7.53 -6.66
C ASP A 118 -18.63 -7.66 -8.16
N ALA A 119 -17.57 -7.98 -8.92
CA ALA A 119 -17.66 -7.94 -10.39
C ALA A 119 -18.69 -8.92 -10.95
N GLU A 120 -18.71 -10.14 -10.42
CA GLU A 120 -19.62 -11.17 -10.89
C GLU A 120 -21.07 -10.82 -10.57
N GLU A 121 -21.28 -10.27 -9.38
CA GLU A 121 -22.60 -9.84 -8.96
C GLU A 121 -23.10 -8.72 -9.85
N SER A 122 -22.23 -7.78 -10.19
CA SER A 122 -22.57 -6.69 -11.10
C SER A 122 -22.98 -7.21 -12.47
N ASN A 123 -22.29 -8.24 -12.95
CA ASN A 123 -22.63 -8.87 -14.23
C ASN A 123 -24.02 -9.46 -14.23
N VAL A 124 -24.34 -10.15 -13.16
CA VAL A 124 -25.66 -10.80 -13.06
C VAL A 124 -26.78 -9.78 -13.08
N LYS A 125 -26.53 -8.62 -12.51
CA LYS A 125 -27.55 -7.58 -12.43
C LYS A 125 -27.69 -6.76 -13.70
N SER A 126 -26.70 -6.78 -14.52
CA SER A 126 -26.78 -6.05 -15.77
C SER A 126 -27.35 -6.92 -16.86
#